data_a67235cd237f734928b5bfc662c08d19
#
_entry.id   a67235cd237f734928b5bfc662c08d19
#
_cell.length_a   1.000
_cell.length_b   1.000
_cell.length_c   1.000
_cell.angle_alpha   90.00
_cell.angle_beta   90.00
_cell.angle_gamma   90.00
#
_symmetry.space_group_name_H-M   'P 1'
#
loop_
_entity.id
_entity.type
_entity.pdbx_description
1 polymer ?
#
loop_
_entity_poly.entity_id
_entity_poly.type
_entity_poly.pdbx_seq_one_letter_code
_entity_poly.pdbx_strand_id
1 'polypeptide(L)'
;DFDPCGWVPSTLRKMASMERMSCLSGLREYIAQGVDSDVWGLPLNDGFDDSDDDGAGDEDKGDDLLPSGEIVQHKDPTKTPEPMTWAKCPSVQIFKVRGPHYIDKSHELYKNKVPSKFSMYVPIAVDMFKTTSKDRGIYKRFRKPEGFQAGSTGGVPNNICVTQIFPDYQPSMLSSQDDGPSHNLIVWFTMSDEAKEMLTGAKAPISGINILKEWAKPGDPLHPQWKTIVQVANPEDLDIGMMGNKMIKQYNGKPFLSNVSHTVENDGETIAVISDVHTFGYMLKNFYFNQQQVVQKSVVDMAYVIEGRQADHLPEQILASVRLHNLDINIAKDL
;
A
#
# COMPACT_ATOMS: atom_id res chain seq x y z
N ASP A 1 -3.61 43.44 43.08
CA ASP A 1 -3.42 41.98 43.07
C ASP A 1 -4.39 41.34 42.10
N PHE A 2 -3.95 41.13 40.92
CA PHE A 2 -4.70 40.49 39.84
C PHE A 2 -4.35 39.00 39.79
N ASP A 3 -5.35 38.14 39.94
CA ASP A 3 -5.25 36.71 39.79
C ASP A 3 -5.52 36.32 38.29
N PRO A 4 -4.61 35.69 37.55
CA PRO A 4 -4.80 35.38 36.14
C PRO A 4 -5.17 33.90 35.92
N CYS A 5 -6.10 33.36 36.68
CA CYS A 5 -6.68 32.04 36.39
C CYS A 5 -8.09 32.14 35.83
N GLY A 6 -8.15 32.38 34.51
CA GLY A 6 -9.38 32.37 33.74
C GLY A 6 -10.16 31.06 33.84
N TRP A 7 -11.37 31.17 34.21
CA TRP A 7 -12.41 30.16 34.36
C TRP A 7 -12.66 29.42 33.03
N VAL A 8 -12.25 28.19 32.93
CA VAL A 8 -12.66 27.27 31.85
C VAL A 8 -13.81 26.42 32.40
N PRO A 9 -15.01 26.45 31.80
CA PRO A 9 -16.15 25.69 32.29
C PRO A 9 -15.84 24.19 32.40
N SER A 10 -16.26 23.59 33.49
CA SER A 10 -16.03 22.18 33.83
C SER A 10 -16.60 21.18 32.77
N THR A 11 -17.56 21.63 31.97
CA THR A 11 -18.13 20.89 30.84
C THR A 11 -17.14 20.69 29.69
N LEU A 12 -16.29 21.67 29.36
CA LEU A 12 -15.26 21.50 28.31
C LEU A 12 -14.12 20.54 28.72
N ARG A 13 -13.75 20.51 30.03
CA ARG A 13 -12.81 19.52 30.54
C ARG A 13 -13.36 18.09 30.50
N LYS A 14 -14.66 17.92 30.75
CA LYS A 14 -15.32 16.60 30.64
C LYS A 14 -15.42 16.15 29.18
N MET A 15 -15.72 17.03 28.23
CA MET A 15 -15.79 16.67 26.82
C MET A 15 -14.38 16.27 26.28
N ALA A 16 -13.34 17.02 26.57
CA ALA A 16 -11.96 16.66 26.17
C ALA A 16 -11.47 15.35 26.81
N SER A 17 -11.92 15.00 28.03
CA SER A 17 -11.59 13.73 28.66
C SER A 17 -12.44 12.58 28.13
N MET A 18 -13.69 12.83 27.74
CA MET A 18 -14.57 11.81 27.11
C MET A 18 -14.14 11.50 25.67
N GLU A 19 -13.69 12.49 24.89
CA GLU A 19 -13.11 12.27 23.57
C GLU A 19 -11.83 11.42 23.64
N ARG A 20 -10.94 11.68 24.61
CA ARG A 20 -9.76 10.84 24.84
C ARG A 20 -10.09 9.41 25.31
N MET A 21 -11.16 9.27 26.10
CA MET A 21 -11.62 7.95 26.57
C MET A 21 -12.38 7.18 25.50
N SER A 22 -13.16 7.83 24.63
CA SER A 22 -13.84 7.18 23.50
C SER A 22 -12.87 6.70 22.43
N CYS A 23 -11.81 7.45 22.14
CA CYS A 23 -10.73 6.98 21.26
C CYS A 23 -10.00 5.74 21.81
N LEU A 24 -9.77 5.69 23.14
CA LEU A 24 -9.08 4.54 23.77
C LEU A 24 -10.01 3.35 23.98
N SER A 25 -11.32 3.56 24.21
CA SER A 25 -12.31 2.47 24.33
C SER A 25 -12.62 1.86 22.97
N GLY A 26 -12.80 2.66 21.93
CA GLY A 26 -12.96 2.17 20.55
C GLY A 26 -11.75 1.34 20.08
N LEU A 27 -10.53 1.77 20.43
CA LEU A 27 -9.32 1.00 20.15
C LEU A 27 -9.26 -0.32 20.94
N ARG A 28 -9.75 -0.32 22.19
CA ARG A 28 -9.80 -1.54 23.03
C ARG A 28 -10.89 -2.52 22.59
N GLU A 29 -12.05 -2.05 22.20
CA GLU A 29 -13.12 -2.90 21.67
C GLU A 29 -12.74 -3.48 20.30
N TYR A 30 -12.08 -2.71 19.45
CA TYR A 30 -11.56 -3.19 18.17
C TYR A 30 -10.49 -4.28 18.33
N ILE A 31 -9.62 -4.15 19.35
CA ILE A 31 -8.61 -5.17 19.71
C ILE A 31 -9.25 -6.41 20.36
N ALA A 32 -10.38 -6.23 21.09
CA ALA A 32 -11.06 -7.31 21.80
C ALA A 32 -11.96 -8.18 20.90
N GLN A 33 -12.31 -7.73 19.70
CA GLN A 33 -13.15 -8.48 18.75
C GLN A 33 -12.39 -9.59 17.98
N GLY A 34 -11.18 -9.94 18.40
CA GLY A 34 -10.48 -11.14 17.93
C GLY A 34 -10.06 -11.09 16.46
N VAL A 35 -9.81 -9.90 15.92
CA VAL A 35 -9.15 -9.76 14.63
C VAL A 35 -7.78 -10.40 14.75
N ASP A 36 -7.51 -11.36 13.89
CA ASP A 36 -6.23 -12.08 13.85
C ASP A 36 -5.09 -11.05 13.92
N SER A 37 -4.29 -11.06 14.98
CA SER A 37 -3.28 -10.04 15.29
C SER A 37 -2.22 -9.86 14.20
N ASP A 38 -2.31 -10.67 13.16
CA ASP A 38 -1.38 -10.74 12.05
C ASP A 38 -1.81 -9.96 10.81
N VAL A 39 -3.08 -9.51 10.74
CA VAL A 39 -3.63 -8.80 9.57
C VAL A 39 -4.57 -7.70 10.02
N TRP A 40 -4.36 -6.48 9.54
CA TRP A 40 -5.31 -5.39 9.68
C TRP A 40 -6.50 -5.63 8.75
N GLY A 41 -7.63 -6.07 9.34
CA GLY A 41 -8.92 -5.96 8.70
C GLY A 41 -9.50 -4.57 8.98
N LEU A 42 -9.67 -3.75 7.96
CA LEU A 42 -10.36 -2.47 8.11
C LEU A 42 -11.87 -2.72 8.15
N PRO A 43 -12.64 -2.12 9.08
CA PRO A 43 -14.09 -2.24 9.05
C PRO A 43 -14.65 -1.62 7.75
N LEU A 44 -15.53 -2.37 7.12
CA LEU A 44 -16.24 -2.00 5.91
C LEU A 44 -17.21 -0.85 6.19
N ASN A 45 -17.26 0.13 5.31
CA ASN A 45 -18.45 0.95 5.15
C ASN A 45 -19.35 0.20 4.17
N ASP A 46 -20.43 -0.42 4.66
CA ASP A 46 -21.40 -1.14 3.84
C ASP A 46 -22.19 -0.13 2.99
N GLY A 47 -21.82 -0.01 1.73
CA GLY A 47 -22.56 0.82 0.79
C GLY A 47 -21.79 1.15 -0.48
N PHE A 48 -21.52 0.15 -1.32
CA PHE A 48 -21.19 0.39 -2.72
C PHE A 48 -22.43 0.16 -3.57
N ASP A 49 -22.93 1.23 -4.15
CA ASP A 49 -23.86 1.17 -5.28
C ASP A 49 -23.00 1.18 -6.56
N ASP A 50 -22.95 0.03 -7.22
CA ASP A 50 -22.23 -0.21 -8.48
C ASP A 50 -23.05 0.29 -9.69
N SER A 51 -23.28 1.59 -9.76
CA SER A 51 -23.90 2.16 -10.95
C SER A 51 -23.20 3.47 -11.30
N ASP A 52 -22.19 3.38 -12.16
CA ASP A 52 -21.80 4.38 -13.15
C ASP A 52 -20.51 3.92 -13.87
N ASP A 53 -20.67 2.85 -14.67
CA ASP A 53 -19.69 2.48 -15.71
C ASP A 53 -20.13 3.16 -17.03
N ASP A 54 -19.84 4.43 -17.19
CA ASP A 54 -19.89 5.09 -18.47
C ASP A 54 -18.62 4.73 -19.28
N GLY A 55 -18.76 3.68 -20.08
CA GLY A 55 -17.78 3.24 -21.06
C GLY A 55 -17.43 4.33 -22.06
N ALA A 56 -16.44 5.15 -21.72
CA ALA A 56 -15.77 6.03 -22.66
C ALA A 56 -14.77 5.21 -23.48
N GLY A 57 -15.03 5.08 -24.76
CA GLY A 57 -14.17 4.39 -25.71
C GLY A 57 -12.74 4.92 -25.69
N ASP A 58 -11.82 3.98 -25.71
CA ASP A 58 -10.36 4.19 -25.75
C ASP A 58 -10.00 4.76 -27.14
N GLU A 59 -10.04 6.10 -27.27
CA GLU A 59 -9.46 6.77 -28.43
C GLU A 59 -7.95 6.87 -28.21
N ASP A 60 -7.19 6.40 -29.18
CA ASP A 60 -5.71 6.43 -29.25
C ASP A 60 -5.17 7.86 -29.02
N LYS A 61 -4.82 8.19 -27.79
CA LYS A 61 -4.23 9.48 -27.36
C LYS A 61 -2.71 9.39 -27.22
N GLY A 62 -2.02 8.76 -28.15
CA GLY A 62 -0.58 8.49 -28.05
C GLY A 62 0.32 9.69 -27.86
N ASP A 63 -0.08 10.91 -28.28
CA ASP A 63 0.76 12.13 -28.20
C ASP A 63 0.54 12.96 -26.93
N ASP A 64 -0.55 12.77 -26.18
CA ASP A 64 -0.89 13.56 -24.99
C ASP A 64 -0.46 12.90 -23.66
N LEU A 65 0.18 11.72 -23.69
CA LEU A 65 0.57 11.02 -22.49
C LEU A 65 1.77 11.68 -21.79
N LEU A 66 1.67 11.82 -20.47
CA LEU A 66 2.70 12.35 -19.60
C LEU A 66 3.89 11.37 -19.48
N PRO A 67 5.11 11.86 -19.26
CA PRO A 67 6.26 10.98 -19.02
C PRO A 67 6.15 10.30 -17.66
N SER A 68 6.62 9.05 -17.56
CA SER A 68 6.74 8.29 -16.31
C SER A 68 8.15 8.32 -15.75
N GLY A 69 8.27 8.26 -14.40
CA GLY A 69 9.56 8.12 -13.71
C GLY A 69 10.36 9.42 -13.60
N GLU A 70 9.72 10.58 -13.81
CA GLU A 70 10.40 11.87 -13.78
C GLU A 70 10.34 12.58 -12.43
N ILE A 71 9.34 12.29 -11.60
CA ILE A 71 9.12 13.04 -10.36
C ILE A 71 9.95 12.46 -9.22
N VAL A 72 9.95 11.14 -9.05
CA VAL A 72 10.74 10.46 -8.03
C VAL A 72 11.89 9.74 -8.73
N GLN A 73 13.10 10.22 -8.53
CA GLN A 73 14.26 9.76 -9.29
C GLN A 73 14.80 8.42 -8.77
N HIS A 74 15.25 7.56 -9.69
CA HIS A 74 15.95 6.35 -9.29
C HIS A 74 17.31 6.68 -8.67
N LYS A 75 17.62 6.06 -7.53
CA LYS A 75 18.91 6.19 -6.86
C LYS A 75 19.53 4.83 -6.61
N ASP A 76 20.81 4.71 -6.87
CA ASP A 76 21.60 3.55 -6.50
C ASP A 76 21.55 3.35 -4.98
N PRO A 77 21.08 2.18 -4.49
CA PRO A 77 20.92 1.91 -3.05
C PRO A 77 22.25 1.91 -2.27
N THR A 78 23.40 1.88 -2.96
CA THR A 78 24.74 1.96 -2.33
C THR A 78 25.18 3.37 -2.06
N LYS A 79 24.47 4.39 -2.60
CA LYS A 79 24.77 5.81 -2.39
C LYS A 79 23.93 6.40 -1.27
N THR A 80 24.38 7.53 -0.73
CA THR A 80 23.63 8.28 0.28
C THR A 80 22.20 8.57 -0.22
N PRO A 81 21.15 8.26 0.54
CA PRO A 81 19.79 8.58 0.19
C PRO A 81 19.61 10.08 -0.06
N GLU A 82 18.88 10.42 -1.10
CA GLU A 82 18.48 11.80 -1.41
C GLU A 82 16.96 11.91 -1.35
N PRO A 83 16.43 13.10 -1.01
CA PRO A 83 14.97 13.33 -1.05
C PRO A 83 14.39 13.06 -2.45
N MET A 84 13.13 12.67 -2.50
CA MET A 84 12.41 12.37 -3.74
C MET A 84 13.12 11.35 -4.62
N THR A 85 13.63 10.28 -3.99
CA THR A 85 14.26 9.18 -4.73
C THR A 85 13.67 7.83 -4.33
N TRP A 86 13.83 6.87 -5.23
CA TRP A 86 13.48 5.48 -4.97
C TRP A 86 14.64 4.53 -5.29
N ALA A 87 14.63 3.36 -4.70
CA ALA A 87 15.58 2.29 -4.95
C ALA A 87 14.91 0.92 -4.84
N LYS A 88 15.58 -0.13 -5.28
CA LYS A 88 15.22 -1.49 -4.89
C LYS A 88 15.41 -1.65 -3.38
N CYS A 89 14.54 -2.39 -2.72
CA CYS A 89 14.77 -2.76 -1.31
C CYS A 89 16.11 -3.48 -1.16
N PRO A 90 16.92 -3.15 -0.15
CA PRO A 90 18.25 -3.74 0.05
C PRO A 90 18.20 -5.27 0.18
N SER A 91 17.13 -5.77 0.78
CA SER A 91 16.83 -7.19 0.87
C SER A 91 15.33 -7.40 1.06
N VAL A 92 14.71 -8.27 0.29
CA VAL A 92 13.31 -8.67 0.51
C VAL A 92 13.13 -9.57 1.73
N GLN A 93 14.22 -10.09 2.31
CA GLN A 93 14.19 -10.93 3.51
C GLN A 93 13.80 -10.16 4.78
N ILE A 94 13.80 -8.81 4.73
CA ILE A 94 13.27 -7.99 5.81
C ILE A 94 11.76 -8.20 5.98
N PHE A 95 11.05 -8.58 4.92
CA PHE A 95 9.63 -8.83 4.95
C PHE A 95 9.34 -10.29 5.33
N LYS A 96 8.55 -10.46 6.39
CA LYS A 96 8.10 -11.78 6.84
C LYS A 96 6.72 -12.08 6.30
N VAL A 97 6.61 -13.17 5.57
CA VAL A 97 5.38 -13.68 4.96
C VAL A 97 4.94 -14.97 5.63
N ARG A 98 3.71 -15.43 5.38
CA ARG A 98 3.22 -16.71 5.90
C ARG A 98 4.10 -17.85 5.41
N GLY A 99 4.59 -18.65 6.36
CA GLY A 99 5.46 -19.80 6.07
C GLY A 99 4.69 -21.07 5.68
N PRO A 100 5.41 -22.17 5.44
CA PRO A 100 4.78 -23.47 5.26
C PRO A 100 3.91 -23.81 6.48
N HIS A 101 2.78 -24.47 6.25
CA HIS A 101 1.82 -24.89 7.30
C HIS A 101 1.25 -23.77 8.16
N TYR A 102 1.36 -22.49 7.73
CA TYR A 102 0.89 -21.33 8.49
C TYR A 102 -0.57 -21.45 8.92
N ILE A 103 -1.43 -22.02 8.08
CA ILE A 103 -2.87 -22.16 8.33
C ILE A 103 -3.26 -23.50 8.97
N ASP A 104 -2.34 -24.46 9.08
CA ASP A 104 -2.59 -25.78 9.67
C ASP A 104 -2.48 -25.71 11.20
N LYS A 105 -3.64 -25.66 11.86
CA LYS A 105 -3.73 -25.58 13.33
C LYS A 105 -3.13 -26.78 14.06
N SER A 106 -2.94 -27.92 13.39
CA SER A 106 -2.38 -29.14 13.99
C SER A 106 -0.86 -29.22 13.87
N HIS A 107 -0.27 -28.35 13.04
CA HIS A 107 1.18 -28.40 12.76
C HIS A 107 1.95 -27.46 13.69
N GLU A 108 3.17 -27.81 14.06
CA GLU A 108 4.07 -27.02 14.93
C GLU A 108 4.42 -25.64 14.33
N LEU A 109 4.38 -25.52 12.99
CA LEU A 109 4.61 -24.27 12.26
C LEU A 109 3.33 -23.42 12.06
N TYR A 110 2.24 -23.74 12.78
CA TYR A 110 1.03 -22.91 12.74
C TYR A 110 1.35 -21.44 13.08
N LYS A 111 0.89 -20.52 12.24
CA LYS A 111 1.18 -19.07 12.34
C LYS A 111 2.66 -18.67 12.28
N ASN A 112 3.53 -19.58 11.82
CA ASN A 112 4.93 -19.25 11.64
C ASN A 112 5.14 -18.43 10.36
N LYS A 113 5.87 -17.30 10.47
CA LYS A 113 6.26 -16.45 9.35
C LYS A 113 7.73 -16.66 9.01
N VAL A 114 8.04 -16.62 7.73
CA VAL A 114 9.41 -16.80 7.21
C VAL A 114 9.82 -15.57 6.39
N PRO A 115 11.12 -15.27 6.28
CA PRO A 115 11.61 -14.26 5.35
C PRO A 115 11.25 -14.62 3.91
N SER A 116 10.84 -13.62 3.10
CA SER A 116 10.66 -13.83 1.66
C SER A 116 12.00 -14.08 0.97
N LYS A 117 12.03 -14.94 -0.05
CA LYS A 117 13.28 -15.31 -0.73
C LYS A 117 13.71 -14.29 -1.77
N PHE A 118 12.75 -13.80 -2.59
CA PHE A 118 12.98 -12.81 -3.65
C PHE A 118 11.70 -12.04 -3.92
N SER A 119 11.75 -11.02 -4.79
CA SER A 119 10.60 -10.29 -5.29
C SER A 119 10.25 -10.75 -6.69
N MET A 120 8.99 -11.11 -6.95
CA MET A 120 8.58 -11.61 -8.29
C MET A 120 8.63 -10.50 -9.35
N TYR A 121 8.39 -9.26 -8.93
CA TYR A 121 8.52 -8.07 -9.76
C TYR A 121 9.50 -7.09 -9.12
N VAL A 122 10.22 -6.36 -9.95
CA VAL A 122 11.21 -5.34 -9.52
C VAL A 122 10.76 -3.96 -9.96
N PRO A 123 10.98 -2.90 -9.15
CA PRO A 123 10.55 -1.55 -9.48
C PRO A 123 11.34 -1.00 -10.66
N ILE A 124 10.66 -0.24 -11.53
CA ILE A 124 11.23 0.43 -12.71
C ILE A 124 10.94 1.92 -12.77
N ALA A 125 9.83 2.39 -12.17
CA ALA A 125 9.54 3.82 -12.08
C ALA A 125 8.66 4.12 -10.86
N VAL A 126 8.79 5.34 -10.34
CA VAL A 126 7.95 5.89 -9.27
C VAL A 126 7.64 7.34 -9.59
N ASP A 127 6.35 7.70 -9.49
CA ASP A 127 5.89 9.07 -9.64
C ASP A 127 4.92 9.45 -8.52
N MET A 128 4.81 10.75 -8.25
CA MET A 128 3.87 11.28 -7.28
C MET A 128 3.24 12.57 -7.79
N PHE A 129 1.90 12.60 -7.83
CA PHE A 129 1.12 13.70 -8.37
C PHE A 129 0.01 14.13 -7.41
N LYS A 130 -0.42 15.39 -7.57
CA LYS A 130 -1.62 15.93 -6.93
C LYS A 130 -2.75 16.01 -7.94
N THR A 131 -3.95 15.73 -7.46
CA THR A 131 -5.20 15.91 -8.22
C THR A 131 -6.25 16.59 -7.34
N THR A 132 -7.19 17.29 -7.95
CA THR A 132 -8.29 17.98 -7.23
C THR A 132 -9.36 17.03 -6.74
N SER A 133 -9.44 15.84 -7.30
CA SER A 133 -10.31 14.72 -6.91
C SER A 133 -9.57 13.42 -7.11
N LYS A 134 -10.10 12.31 -6.61
CA LYS A 134 -9.50 10.99 -6.84
C LYS A 134 -9.60 10.60 -8.33
N ASP A 135 -8.51 10.08 -8.87
CA ASP A 135 -8.42 9.60 -10.25
C ASP A 135 -7.92 8.15 -10.24
N ARG A 136 -8.83 7.20 -10.35
CA ARG A 136 -8.50 5.76 -10.39
C ARG A 136 -7.82 5.35 -11.69
N GLY A 137 -8.01 6.11 -12.76
CA GLY A 137 -7.41 5.90 -14.07
C GLY A 137 -6.08 6.63 -14.27
N ILE A 138 -5.56 7.32 -13.25
CA ILE A 138 -4.40 8.20 -13.38
C ILE A 138 -3.19 7.53 -14.05
N TYR A 139 -2.94 6.25 -13.77
CA TYR A 139 -1.81 5.51 -14.35
C TYR A 139 -1.90 5.37 -15.88
N LYS A 140 -3.11 5.45 -16.47
CA LYS A 140 -3.36 5.40 -17.92
C LYS A 140 -2.98 6.70 -18.63
N ARG A 141 -2.75 7.78 -17.88
CA ARG A 141 -2.35 9.09 -18.41
C ARG A 141 -0.84 9.19 -18.68
N PHE A 142 -0.09 8.14 -18.37
CA PHE A 142 1.37 8.13 -18.47
C PHE A 142 1.85 7.17 -19.55
N ARG A 143 2.96 7.55 -20.20
CA ARG A 143 3.70 6.65 -21.09
C ARG A 143 4.26 5.48 -20.30
N LYS A 144 4.40 4.34 -20.96
CA LYS A 144 5.06 3.19 -20.35
C LYS A 144 6.50 3.58 -19.96
N PRO A 145 6.95 3.32 -18.72
CA PRO A 145 8.26 3.73 -18.25
C PRO A 145 9.40 2.97 -18.93
N GLU A 146 10.62 3.49 -18.81
CA GLU A 146 11.82 2.73 -19.17
C GLU A 146 11.88 1.42 -18.37
N GLY A 147 12.22 0.32 -19.03
CA GLY A 147 12.21 -1.03 -18.42
C GLY A 147 10.86 -1.74 -18.46
N PHE A 148 9.81 -1.10 -19.01
CA PHE A 148 8.54 -1.78 -19.29
C PHE A 148 8.75 -2.92 -20.29
N GLN A 149 8.14 -4.07 -20.02
CA GLN A 149 8.26 -5.27 -20.86
C GLN A 149 6.89 -5.64 -21.42
N ALA A 150 6.68 -5.42 -22.72
CA ALA A 150 5.40 -5.73 -23.37
C ALA A 150 5.01 -7.20 -23.21
N GLY A 151 3.71 -7.46 -23.18
CA GLY A 151 3.11 -8.79 -23.17
C GLY A 151 3.15 -9.50 -21.82
N SER A 152 3.11 -10.83 -21.88
CA SER A 152 2.98 -11.72 -20.72
C SER A 152 3.95 -12.89 -20.78
N THR A 153 4.30 -13.45 -19.63
CA THR A 153 5.13 -14.66 -19.49
C THR A 153 4.30 -15.77 -18.83
N GLY A 154 4.12 -16.89 -19.52
CA GLY A 154 3.30 -18.00 -19.00
C GLY A 154 1.85 -17.62 -18.68
N GLY A 155 1.29 -16.64 -19.41
CA GLY A 155 -0.06 -16.12 -19.23
C GLY A 155 -0.19 -15.10 -18.07
N VAL A 156 0.93 -14.66 -17.48
CA VAL A 156 0.96 -13.63 -16.42
C VAL A 156 1.55 -12.35 -17.02
N PRO A 157 0.89 -11.19 -16.93
CA PRO A 157 1.41 -9.90 -17.40
C PRO A 157 2.82 -9.61 -16.88
N ASN A 158 3.66 -9.08 -17.77
CA ASN A 158 5.06 -8.79 -17.43
C ASN A 158 5.22 -7.58 -16.51
N ASN A 159 4.17 -6.78 -16.32
CA ASN A 159 4.26 -5.57 -15.49
C ASN A 159 3.13 -5.50 -14.47
N ILE A 160 3.41 -4.84 -13.37
CA ILE A 160 2.42 -4.40 -12.37
C ILE A 160 2.54 -2.89 -12.21
N CYS A 161 1.41 -2.20 -12.19
CA CYS A 161 1.30 -0.81 -11.79
C CYS A 161 0.51 -0.72 -10.49
N VAL A 162 1.10 -0.21 -9.44
CA VAL A 162 0.40 0.04 -8.17
C VAL A 162 0.17 1.52 -8.03
N THR A 163 -1.10 1.92 -8.00
CA THR A 163 -1.52 3.30 -7.70
C THR A 163 -2.11 3.35 -6.30
N GLN A 164 -1.60 4.26 -5.47
CA GLN A 164 -2.15 4.54 -4.15
C GLN A 164 -2.66 5.97 -4.12
N ILE A 165 -3.96 6.15 -3.87
CA ILE A 165 -4.66 7.44 -3.87
C ILE A 165 -4.88 7.84 -2.41
N PHE A 166 -4.13 8.82 -1.93
CA PHE A 166 -4.18 9.31 -0.56
C PHE A 166 -4.98 10.61 -0.47
N PRO A 167 -5.88 10.75 0.51
CA PRO A 167 -6.60 12.02 0.72
C PRO A 167 -5.65 13.14 1.14
N ASP A 168 -5.76 14.31 0.47
CA ASP A 168 -5.06 15.55 0.82
C ASP A 168 -6.04 16.55 1.49
N TYR A 169 -6.82 16.05 2.43
CA TYR A 169 -7.71 16.85 3.27
C TYR A 169 -7.79 16.25 4.67
N GLN A 170 -8.10 17.11 5.65
CA GLN A 170 -8.30 16.65 7.02
C GLN A 170 -9.59 15.83 7.11
N PRO A 171 -9.53 14.54 7.42
CA PRO A 171 -10.73 13.72 7.52
C PRO A 171 -11.58 14.11 8.73
N SER A 172 -12.89 13.95 8.61
CA SER A 172 -13.86 14.20 9.67
C SER A 172 -14.51 12.91 10.13
N MET A 173 -14.73 12.76 11.44
CA MET A 173 -15.49 11.63 11.99
C MET A 173 -17.00 11.71 11.64
N LEU A 174 -17.49 12.89 11.28
CA LEU A 174 -18.90 13.14 11.00
C LEU A 174 -19.22 13.17 9.50
N SER A 175 -18.20 13.04 8.66
CA SER A 175 -18.34 13.06 7.20
C SER A 175 -17.98 11.70 6.62
N SER A 176 -18.82 11.22 5.73
CA SER A 176 -18.54 10.06 4.88
C SER A 176 -17.74 10.44 3.63
N GLN A 177 -16.99 11.57 3.66
CA GLN A 177 -16.21 12.03 2.52
C GLN A 177 -15.23 10.95 2.07
N ASP A 178 -15.37 10.53 0.84
CA ASP A 178 -14.58 9.49 0.18
C ASP A 178 -13.94 9.97 -1.14
N ASP A 179 -14.05 11.27 -1.44
CA ASP A 179 -13.42 11.93 -2.58
C ASP A 179 -12.94 13.34 -2.19
N GLY A 180 -12.02 13.89 -2.99
CA GLY A 180 -11.45 15.23 -2.81
C GLY A 180 -9.99 15.31 -3.26
N PRO A 181 -9.30 16.40 -2.94
CA PRO A 181 -7.89 16.58 -3.25
C PRO A 181 -7.06 15.37 -2.81
N SER A 182 -6.18 14.93 -3.69
CA SER A 182 -5.48 13.65 -3.53
C SER A 182 -4.00 13.75 -3.87
N HIS A 183 -3.18 12.99 -3.14
CA HIS A 183 -1.83 12.62 -3.55
C HIS A 183 -1.84 11.22 -4.14
N ASN A 184 -1.30 11.06 -5.33
CA ASN A 184 -1.28 9.80 -6.05
C ASN A 184 0.16 9.32 -6.14
N LEU A 185 0.47 8.18 -5.52
CA LEU A 185 1.75 7.48 -5.65
C LEU A 185 1.57 6.36 -6.68
N ILE A 186 2.32 6.45 -7.77
CA ILE A 186 2.28 5.47 -8.87
C ILE A 186 3.62 4.75 -8.91
N VAL A 187 3.61 3.42 -8.78
CA VAL A 187 4.82 2.60 -8.81
C VAL A 187 4.69 1.53 -9.88
N TRP A 188 5.59 1.56 -10.83
CA TRP A 188 5.70 0.56 -11.88
C TRP A 188 6.73 -0.50 -11.54
N PHE A 189 6.37 -1.73 -11.80
CA PHE A 189 7.22 -2.89 -11.61
C PHE A 189 7.23 -3.74 -12.88
N THR A 190 8.36 -4.39 -13.15
CA THR A 190 8.48 -5.39 -14.22
C THR A 190 8.87 -6.74 -13.64
N MET A 191 8.48 -7.83 -14.32
CA MET A 191 8.72 -9.19 -13.86
C MET A 191 10.23 -9.50 -13.78
N SER A 192 10.65 -10.07 -12.66
CA SER A 192 12.04 -10.49 -12.46
C SER A 192 12.39 -11.71 -13.33
N ASP A 193 13.66 -11.85 -13.70
CA ASP A 193 14.13 -12.99 -14.50
C ASP A 193 13.87 -14.32 -13.77
N GLU A 194 14.05 -14.35 -12.45
CA GLU A 194 13.77 -15.53 -11.63
C GLU A 194 12.30 -15.96 -11.70
N ALA A 195 11.35 -15.01 -11.68
CA ALA A 195 9.94 -15.32 -11.83
C ALA A 195 9.62 -15.82 -13.25
N LYS A 196 10.23 -15.23 -14.29
CA LYS A 196 10.07 -15.68 -15.68
C LYS A 196 10.58 -17.11 -15.88
N GLU A 197 11.74 -17.44 -15.35
CA GLU A 197 12.29 -18.81 -15.42
C GLU A 197 11.34 -19.84 -14.81
N MET A 198 10.68 -19.51 -13.70
CA MET A 198 9.69 -20.37 -13.06
C MET A 198 8.39 -20.46 -13.86
N LEU A 199 7.95 -19.35 -14.47
CA LEU A 199 6.73 -19.31 -15.29
C LEU A 199 6.88 -20.06 -16.61
N THR A 200 8.07 -20.05 -17.20
CA THR A 200 8.40 -20.76 -18.45
C THR A 200 8.81 -22.22 -18.23
N GLY A 201 8.98 -22.66 -16.99
CA GLY A 201 9.43 -24.02 -16.66
C GLY A 201 10.94 -24.23 -16.73
N ALA A 202 11.73 -23.18 -16.96
CA ALA A 202 13.19 -23.24 -16.91
C ALA A 202 13.72 -23.50 -15.47
N LYS A 203 12.94 -23.13 -14.47
CA LYS A 203 13.17 -23.38 -13.04
C LYS A 203 11.92 -23.96 -12.39
N ALA A 204 12.09 -24.83 -11.40
CA ALA A 204 10.97 -25.40 -10.67
C ALA A 204 10.16 -24.29 -9.97
N PRO A 205 8.82 -24.25 -10.14
CA PRO A 205 7.98 -23.23 -9.53
C PRO A 205 7.92 -23.39 -8.01
N ILE A 206 7.74 -22.27 -7.32
CA ILE A 206 7.39 -22.22 -5.89
C ILE A 206 5.93 -21.86 -5.72
N SER A 207 5.38 -22.06 -4.52
CA SER A 207 3.97 -21.76 -4.20
C SER A 207 3.56 -20.32 -4.57
N GLY A 208 4.47 -19.33 -4.39
CA GLY A 208 4.23 -17.96 -4.80
C GLY A 208 3.97 -17.76 -6.30
N ILE A 209 4.58 -18.58 -7.16
CA ILE A 209 4.32 -18.56 -8.61
C ILE A 209 2.94 -19.15 -8.94
N ASN A 210 2.51 -20.18 -8.21
CA ASN A 210 1.21 -20.80 -8.42
C ASN A 210 0.09 -19.81 -8.07
N ILE A 211 0.18 -19.17 -6.89
CA ILE A 211 -0.82 -18.17 -6.48
C ILE A 211 -0.81 -16.94 -7.41
N LEU A 212 0.36 -16.54 -7.95
CA LEU A 212 0.46 -15.46 -8.93
C LEU A 212 -0.29 -15.80 -10.22
N LYS A 213 -0.15 -17.03 -10.74
CA LYS A 213 -0.87 -17.51 -11.94
C LYS A 213 -2.39 -17.50 -11.75
N GLU A 214 -2.85 -17.79 -10.54
CA GLU A 214 -4.27 -17.71 -10.21
C GLU A 214 -4.74 -16.27 -10.13
N TRP A 215 -4.06 -15.48 -9.30
CA TRP A 215 -4.40 -14.08 -9.05
C TRP A 215 -4.35 -13.19 -10.32
N ALA A 216 -3.48 -13.51 -11.26
CA ALA A 216 -3.37 -12.78 -12.53
C ALA A 216 -4.56 -13.00 -13.48
N LYS A 217 -5.46 -13.95 -13.22
CA LYS A 217 -6.63 -14.17 -14.06
C LYS A 217 -7.66 -13.05 -13.84
N PRO A 218 -8.26 -12.48 -14.91
CA PRO A 218 -9.31 -11.49 -14.76
C PRO A 218 -10.47 -12.00 -13.88
N GLY A 219 -10.88 -11.19 -12.89
CA GLY A 219 -11.99 -11.53 -11.99
C GLY A 219 -11.71 -12.67 -11.00
N ASP A 220 -10.45 -13.00 -10.75
CA ASP A 220 -10.10 -14.10 -9.84
C ASP A 220 -10.53 -13.81 -8.39
N PRO A 221 -11.08 -14.82 -7.66
CA PRO A 221 -11.46 -14.67 -6.25
C PRO A 221 -10.33 -14.30 -5.31
N LEU A 222 -9.06 -14.37 -5.73
CA LEU A 222 -7.91 -13.95 -4.97
C LEU A 222 -7.63 -12.43 -5.06
N HIS A 223 -8.29 -11.68 -5.95
CA HIS A 223 -8.09 -10.24 -6.05
C HIS A 223 -8.23 -9.53 -4.69
N PRO A 224 -9.23 -9.82 -3.86
CA PRO A 224 -9.35 -9.24 -2.52
C PRO A 224 -8.23 -9.65 -1.54
N GLN A 225 -7.35 -10.57 -1.91
CA GLN A 225 -6.28 -11.07 -1.04
C GLN A 225 -4.97 -10.26 -1.14
N TRP A 226 -5.03 -9.09 -1.76
CA TRP A 226 -3.92 -8.15 -1.81
C TRP A 226 -3.57 -7.60 -0.44
N LYS A 227 -2.32 -7.72 -0.05
CA LYS A 227 -1.77 -7.15 1.19
C LYS A 227 -0.63 -6.19 0.88
N THR A 228 -0.62 -5.07 1.60
CA THR A 228 0.49 -4.12 1.61
C THR A 228 1.28 -4.27 2.91
N ILE A 229 2.59 -4.22 2.83
CA ILE A 229 3.50 -4.15 3.99
C ILE A 229 4.23 -2.82 3.89
N VAL A 230 4.13 -2.01 4.93
CA VAL A 230 4.85 -0.73 5.05
C VAL A 230 5.83 -0.85 6.20
N GLN A 231 7.11 -0.63 5.92
CA GLN A 231 8.16 -0.65 6.91
C GLN A 231 8.95 0.65 6.85
N VAL A 232 8.90 1.44 7.91
CA VAL A 232 9.80 2.58 8.10
C VAL A 232 11.17 2.03 8.48
N ALA A 233 12.18 2.36 7.68
CA ALA A 233 13.54 1.83 7.83
C ALA A 233 14.42 2.66 8.78
N ASN A 234 14.03 3.91 9.05
CA ASN A 234 14.72 4.85 9.92
C ASN A 234 13.82 5.44 11.04
N PRO A 235 13.10 4.63 11.81
CA PRO A 235 12.13 5.13 12.80
C PRO A 235 12.78 5.98 13.91
N GLU A 236 14.04 5.75 14.23
CA GLU A 236 14.81 6.48 15.23
C GLU A 236 15.14 7.92 14.83
N ASP A 237 15.13 8.22 13.52
CA ASP A 237 15.40 9.57 13.00
C ASP A 237 14.15 10.46 12.98
N LEU A 238 12.97 9.88 13.29
CA LEU A 238 11.68 10.55 13.14
C LEU A 238 11.14 11.09 14.46
N ASP A 239 10.84 12.39 14.48
CA ASP A 239 10.12 13.01 15.59
C ASP A 239 8.59 12.85 15.40
N ILE A 240 8.08 11.67 15.74
CA ILE A 240 6.67 11.29 15.56
C ILE A 240 5.87 11.30 16.86
N GLY A 241 6.48 11.77 17.94
CA GLY A 241 5.86 11.80 19.25
C GLY A 241 5.54 10.40 19.81
N MET A 242 4.94 10.37 21.00
CA MET A 242 4.69 9.10 21.71
C MET A 242 3.68 8.20 20.96
N MET A 243 2.65 8.75 20.37
CA MET A 243 1.62 7.99 19.64
C MET A 243 2.18 7.39 18.35
N GLY A 244 2.91 8.17 17.56
CA GLY A 244 3.57 7.68 16.34
C GLY A 244 4.60 6.58 16.64
N ASN A 245 5.43 6.76 17.68
CA ASN A 245 6.37 5.73 18.12
C ASN A 245 5.67 4.42 18.52
N LYS A 246 4.53 4.51 19.21
CA LYS A 246 3.72 3.33 19.54
C LYS A 246 3.16 2.65 18.31
N MET A 247 2.67 3.42 17.34
CA MET A 247 2.14 2.91 16.08
C MET A 247 3.24 2.20 15.27
N ILE A 248 4.39 2.84 15.07
CA ILE A 248 5.53 2.19 14.40
C ILE A 248 5.92 0.91 15.12
N LYS A 249 6.15 0.95 16.43
CA LYS A 249 6.52 -0.25 17.21
C LYS A 249 5.52 -1.40 17.07
N GLN A 250 4.24 -1.07 16.95
CA GLN A 250 3.18 -2.07 16.86
C GLN A 250 2.99 -2.61 15.45
N TYR A 251 3.19 -1.78 14.41
CA TYR A 251 2.71 -2.08 13.06
C TYR A 251 3.78 -2.10 11.97
N ASN A 252 4.97 -1.60 12.26
CA ASN A 252 6.08 -1.55 11.30
C ASN A 252 6.40 -2.94 10.73
N GLY A 253 6.39 -3.05 9.41
CA GLY A 253 6.66 -4.29 8.69
C GLY A 253 5.57 -5.36 8.81
N LYS A 254 4.38 -5.03 9.35
CA LYS A 254 3.24 -5.95 9.38
C LYS A 254 2.34 -5.75 8.17
N PRO A 255 1.90 -6.84 7.53
CA PRO A 255 0.97 -6.74 6.41
C PRO A 255 -0.41 -6.27 6.86
N PHE A 256 -1.05 -5.43 6.06
CA PHE A 256 -2.47 -5.13 6.18
C PHE A 256 -3.21 -5.54 4.90
N LEU A 257 -4.41 -6.03 5.07
CA LEU A 257 -5.30 -6.48 4.00
C LEU A 257 -6.25 -5.33 3.65
N SER A 258 -6.24 -4.91 2.38
CA SER A 258 -7.11 -3.83 1.89
C SER A 258 -8.20 -4.36 0.95
N ASN A 259 -8.85 -5.44 1.35
CA ASN A 259 -9.75 -6.26 0.53
C ASN A 259 -10.95 -5.52 -0.10
N VAL A 260 -11.29 -4.34 0.35
CA VAL A 260 -12.41 -3.53 -0.16
C VAL A 260 -11.99 -2.17 -0.70
N SER A 261 -10.72 -1.81 -0.53
CA SER A 261 -10.21 -0.48 -0.87
C SER A 261 -9.30 -0.51 -2.09
N HIS A 262 -9.30 -1.61 -2.84
CA HIS A 262 -8.54 -1.68 -4.08
C HIS A 262 -9.33 -2.37 -5.19
N THR A 263 -9.00 -2.00 -6.41
CA THR A 263 -9.46 -2.66 -7.64
C THR A 263 -8.26 -3.24 -8.38
N VAL A 264 -8.49 -4.32 -9.10
CA VAL A 264 -7.47 -4.97 -9.94
C VAL A 264 -7.97 -4.98 -11.37
N GLU A 265 -7.20 -4.37 -12.26
CA GLU A 265 -7.43 -4.37 -13.70
C GLU A 265 -6.31 -5.16 -14.38
N ASN A 266 -6.61 -5.87 -15.47
CA ASN A 266 -5.63 -6.64 -16.24
C ASN A 266 -5.89 -6.45 -17.73
N ASP A 267 -4.94 -5.81 -18.44
CA ASP A 267 -4.99 -5.56 -19.88
C ASP A 267 -4.19 -6.58 -20.72
N GLY A 268 -3.62 -7.61 -20.07
CA GLY A 268 -2.78 -8.64 -20.71
C GLY A 268 -1.28 -8.33 -20.70
N GLU A 269 -0.88 -7.08 -20.51
CA GLU A 269 0.52 -6.64 -20.37
C GLU A 269 0.84 -6.12 -18.97
N THR A 270 -0.19 -5.54 -18.32
CA THR A 270 -0.09 -4.90 -17.00
C THR A 270 -1.23 -5.37 -16.10
N ILE A 271 -0.90 -5.69 -14.85
CA ILE A 271 -1.88 -5.78 -13.78
C ILE A 271 -1.82 -4.45 -13.02
N ALA A 272 -2.88 -3.66 -13.10
CA ALA A 272 -3.00 -2.43 -12.34
C ALA A 272 -3.75 -2.70 -11.03
N VAL A 273 -3.16 -2.30 -9.91
CA VAL A 273 -3.76 -2.36 -8.58
C VAL A 273 -3.94 -0.94 -8.06
N ILE A 274 -5.19 -0.51 -7.94
CA ILE A 274 -5.55 0.83 -7.51
C ILE A 274 -6.06 0.75 -6.08
N SER A 275 -5.30 1.28 -5.13
CA SER A 275 -5.64 1.33 -3.70
C SER A 275 -6.16 2.72 -3.34
N ASP A 276 -7.45 2.81 -3.00
CA ASP A 276 -8.14 4.05 -2.67
C ASP A 276 -8.18 4.26 -1.14
N VAL A 277 -7.25 5.07 -0.63
CA VAL A 277 -7.15 5.35 0.82
C VAL A 277 -8.28 6.26 1.31
N HIS A 278 -9.00 6.95 0.43
CA HIS A 278 -10.19 7.72 0.82
C HIS A 278 -11.29 6.85 1.44
N THR A 279 -11.36 5.59 1.04
CA THR A 279 -12.34 4.62 1.57
C THR A 279 -11.92 4.00 2.90
N PHE A 280 -10.71 4.28 3.38
CA PHE A 280 -10.22 3.76 4.66
C PHE A 280 -10.93 4.42 5.85
N GLY A 281 -11.00 3.70 6.96
CA GLY A 281 -11.57 4.22 8.20
C GLY A 281 -10.88 5.51 8.68
N TYR A 282 -11.66 6.38 9.34
CA TYR A 282 -11.22 7.69 9.82
C TYR A 282 -9.84 7.68 10.50
N MET A 283 -9.57 6.70 11.36
CA MET A 283 -8.29 6.65 12.11
C MET A 283 -7.07 6.56 11.20
N LEU A 284 -7.12 5.77 10.12
CA LEU A 284 -6.01 5.63 9.18
C LEU A 284 -5.85 6.87 8.31
N LYS A 285 -6.97 7.42 7.80
CA LYS A 285 -6.94 8.68 7.05
C LYS A 285 -6.35 9.80 7.89
N ASN A 286 -6.82 9.95 9.14
CA ASN A 286 -6.33 10.97 10.06
C ASN A 286 -4.87 10.75 10.46
N PHE A 287 -4.44 9.50 10.65
CA PHE A 287 -3.03 9.18 10.90
C PHE A 287 -2.18 9.60 9.70
N TYR A 288 -2.54 9.18 8.48
CA TYR A 288 -1.82 9.58 7.27
C TYR A 288 -1.72 11.10 7.14
N PHE A 289 -2.84 11.81 7.24
CA PHE A 289 -2.89 13.28 7.12
C PHE A 289 -1.96 13.98 8.12
N ASN A 290 -1.95 13.54 9.37
CA ASN A 290 -1.09 14.14 10.42
C ASN A 290 0.38 13.73 10.31
N GLN A 291 0.73 12.69 9.54
CA GLN A 291 2.12 12.23 9.38
C GLN A 291 2.76 12.69 8.06
N GLN A 292 2.11 13.51 7.25
CA GLN A 292 2.64 13.97 5.96
C GLN A 292 4.05 14.59 6.09
N GLN A 293 4.29 15.41 7.12
CA GLN A 293 5.62 15.99 7.39
C GLN A 293 6.67 14.94 7.80
N VAL A 294 6.22 13.83 8.38
CA VAL A 294 7.12 12.75 8.77
C VAL A 294 7.56 11.94 7.56
N VAL A 295 6.66 11.76 6.57
CA VAL A 295 6.97 11.07 5.31
C VAL A 295 8.15 11.74 4.60
N GLN A 296 8.27 13.06 4.66
CA GLN A 296 9.38 13.84 4.09
C GLN A 296 10.75 13.50 4.70
N LYS A 297 10.79 12.86 5.85
CA LYS A 297 12.02 12.46 6.55
C LYS A 297 12.16 10.94 6.64
N SER A 298 11.17 10.22 6.12
CA SER A 298 11.11 8.76 6.24
C SER A 298 11.81 8.08 5.08
N VAL A 299 12.50 6.99 5.40
CA VAL A 299 12.85 5.95 4.44
C VAL A 299 11.84 4.83 4.62
N VAL A 300 11.06 4.56 3.57
CA VAL A 300 9.95 3.61 3.64
C VAL A 300 10.18 2.45 2.67
N ASP A 301 10.20 1.24 3.18
CA ASP A 301 10.13 0.02 2.39
C ASP A 301 8.67 -0.39 2.23
N MET A 302 8.18 -0.43 1.01
CA MET A 302 6.84 -0.92 0.67
C MET A 302 6.95 -2.25 -0.03
N ALA A 303 6.12 -3.19 0.36
CA ALA A 303 6.03 -4.49 -0.30
C ALA A 303 4.58 -4.94 -0.44
N TYR A 304 4.35 -5.76 -1.45
CA TYR A 304 3.04 -6.30 -1.77
C TYR A 304 3.09 -7.82 -1.80
N VAL A 305 2.03 -8.45 -1.31
CA VAL A 305 1.93 -9.90 -1.25
C VAL A 305 0.47 -10.34 -1.41
N ILE A 306 0.25 -11.44 -2.11
CA ILE A 306 -1.06 -12.07 -2.22
C ILE A 306 -1.23 -13.03 -1.06
N GLU A 307 -2.31 -12.89 -0.29
CA GLU A 307 -2.57 -13.75 0.86
C GLU A 307 -2.89 -15.19 0.44
N GLY A 308 -2.07 -16.11 0.91
CA GLY A 308 -2.31 -17.55 0.71
C GLY A 308 -3.48 -18.05 1.56
N ARG A 309 -4.49 -18.65 0.91
CA ARG A 309 -5.70 -19.19 1.55
C ARG A 309 -5.72 -20.71 1.63
N GLN A 310 -4.83 -21.37 0.91
CA GLN A 310 -4.73 -22.84 0.82
C GLN A 310 -3.31 -23.28 1.12
N ALA A 311 -3.11 -24.56 1.41
CA ALA A 311 -1.80 -25.10 1.78
C ALA A 311 -0.77 -24.99 0.64
N ASP A 312 -1.19 -25.15 -0.61
CA ASP A 312 -0.37 -25.03 -1.81
C ASP A 312 -0.02 -23.59 -2.21
N HIS A 313 -0.68 -22.59 -1.57
CA HIS A 313 -0.30 -21.18 -1.66
C HIS A 313 0.88 -20.81 -0.73
N LEU A 314 1.29 -21.72 0.15
CA LEU A 314 2.30 -21.47 1.19
C LEU A 314 3.62 -22.21 0.92
N PRO A 315 4.77 -21.59 1.23
CA PRO A 315 4.93 -20.25 1.78
C PRO A 315 4.57 -19.15 0.79
N GLU A 316 4.02 -18.04 1.32
CA GLU A 316 3.84 -16.82 0.53
C GLU A 316 5.19 -16.28 0.05
N GLN A 317 5.13 -15.39 -0.96
CA GLN A 317 6.29 -14.72 -1.53
C GLN A 317 5.97 -13.25 -1.77
N ILE A 318 6.92 -12.35 -1.56
CA ILE A 318 6.77 -10.94 -1.95
C ILE A 318 6.56 -10.86 -3.45
N LEU A 319 5.47 -10.23 -3.84
CA LEU A 319 5.11 -9.99 -5.23
C LEU A 319 5.98 -8.87 -5.82
N ALA A 320 5.99 -7.71 -5.16
CA ALA A 320 6.77 -6.56 -5.56
C ALA A 320 7.21 -5.77 -4.32
N SER A 321 8.33 -5.05 -4.41
CA SER A 321 8.79 -4.17 -3.33
C SER A 321 9.61 -3.00 -3.86
N VAL A 322 9.54 -1.87 -3.14
CA VAL A 322 10.26 -0.64 -3.48
C VAL A 322 10.68 0.08 -2.18
N ARG A 323 11.85 0.71 -2.18
CA ARG A 323 12.28 1.65 -1.15
C ARG A 323 12.08 3.08 -1.62
N LEU A 324 11.44 3.89 -0.80
CA LEU A 324 11.14 5.30 -1.04
C LEU A 324 11.91 6.15 -0.03
N HIS A 325 12.61 7.17 -0.52
CA HIS A 325 13.39 8.06 0.32
C HIS A 325 12.75 9.44 0.38
N ASN A 326 12.36 9.87 1.57
CA ASN A 326 12.04 11.26 1.88
C ASN A 326 11.05 11.88 0.86
N LEU A 327 9.92 11.23 0.63
CA LEU A 327 8.92 11.73 -0.31
C LEU A 327 8.28 13.01 0.22
N ASP A 328 8.52 14.13 -0.46
CA ASP A 328 7.87 15.40 -0.15
C ASP A 328 6.61 15.58 -1.01
N ILE A 329 5.47 15.37 -0.38
CA ILE A 329 4.18 15.52 -1.04
C ILE A 329 3.89 16.96 -1.49
N ASN A 330 4.56 17.97 -0.91
CA ASN A 330 4.35 19.39 -1.29
C ASN A 330 4.94 19.73 -2.66
N ILE A 331 5.95 18.99 -3.10
CA ILE A 331 6.57 19.17 -4.41
C ILE A 331 6.04 18.20 -5.46
N ALA A 332 5.06 17.39 -5.13
CA ALA A 332 4.34 16.59 -6.11
C ALA A 332 3.70 17.51 -7.15
N LYS A 333 3.79 17.12 -8.42
CA LYS A 333 3.27 17.92 -9.55
C LYS A 333 1.74 17.88 -9.55
N ASP A 334 1.12 19.04 -9.80
CA ASP A 334 -0.31 19.14 -10.02
C ASP A 334 -0.69 18.60 -11.41
N LEU A 335 -1.81 17.85 -11.49
CA LEU A 335 -2.39 17.30 -12.71
C LEU A 335 -3.83 17.75 -12.91
#